data_d05c8ed818aad5be2000bfd167c670e7
#
_entry.id   d05c8ed818aad5be2000bfd167c670e7
#
_cell.length_a   1.000
_cell.length_b   1.000
_cell.length_c   1.000
_cell.angle_alpha   90.00
_cell.angle_beta   90.00
_cell.angle_gamma   90.00
#
_symmetry.space_group_name_H-M   'P 1'
#
loop_
_entity.id
_entity.type
_entity.pdbx_description
1 polymer ?
#
loop_
_entity_poly.entity_id
_entity_poly.type
_entity_poly.pdbx_seq_one_letter_code
_entity_poly.pdbx_strand_id
1 'polypeptide(L)'
;HLATEGPLGWAARRWLGKRGLDFTSAIHTRFPEYLRDRCPWLPLSWGYAFLRTFHRPSRAVLVSTPRLRDEFCAWRFQHLRLWRKGVDTELFHPAETPPAKERPPVFLYVGRLATEKNLEAFLDLELPGEKWLVGDGPQRAALEQRYPQARFLGYRHGRALADAYR
;
A
#
# COMPACT_ATOMS: atom_id res chain seq x y z
N HIS A 1 -3.29 0.98 19.91
CA HIS A 1 -2.62 0.60 18.65
C HIS A 1 -1.77 1.74 18.11
N LEU A 2 -0.52 1.46 17.71
CA LEU A 2 0.39 2.43 17.08
C LEU A 2 0.57 2.05 15.61
N ALA A 3 0.01 2.87 14.72
CA ALA A 3 -0.01 2.61 13.27
C ALA A 3 1.16 3.24 12.50
N THR A 4 2.03 4.01 13.18
CA THR A 4 3.15 4.74 12.52
C THR A 4 4.34 4.90 13.45
N GLU A 5 5.54 4.85 12.87
CA GLU A 5 6.82 5.04 13.53
C GLU A 5 7.29 6.50 13.53
N GLY A 6 6.42 7.42 13.12
CA GLY A 6 6.69 8.85 13.11
C GLY A 6 6.76 9.46 14.52
N PRO A 7 7.00 10.79 14.63
CA PRO A 7 7.17 11.47 15.91
C PRO A 7 6.02 11.25 16.89
N LEU A 8 4.78 11.27 16.42
CA LEU A 8 3.60 10.99 17.26
C LEU A 8 3.58 9.55 17.77
N GLY A 9 3.96 8.58 16.91
CA GLY A 9 4.07 7.17 17.32
C GLY A 9 5.11 6.98 18.43
N TRP A 10 6.27 7.62 18.31
CA TRP A 10 7.31 7.59 19.35
C TRP A 10 6.87 8.26 20.65
N ALA A 11 6.15 9.38 20.58
CA ALA A 11 5.61 10.05 21.75
C ALA A 11 4.58 9.15 22.47
N ALA A 12 3.64 8.57 21.71
CA ALA A 12 2.64 7.66 22.23
C ALA A 12 3.27 6.39 22.83
N ARG A 13 4.27 5.79 22.16
CA ARG A 13 5.02 4.64 22.67
C ARG A 13 5.69 4.94 24.02
N ARG A 14 6.34 6.12 24.15
CA ARG A 14 6.96 6.55 25.42
C ARG A 14 5.91 6.74 26.52
N TRP A 15 4.79 7.35 26.17
CA TRP A 15 3.69 7.60 27.10
C TRP A 15 3.09 6.29 27.64
N LEU A 16 2.84 5.31 26.75
CA LEU A 16 2.34 3.98 27.11
C LEU A 16 3.35 3.22 27.99
N GLY A 17 4.63 3.22 27.59
CA GLY A 17 5.68 2.52 28.34
C GLY A 17 5.89 3.07 29.76
N LYS A 18 5.81 4.40 29.96
CA LYS A 18 5.87 5.01 31.30
C LYS A 18 4.71 4.60 32.22
N ARG A 19 3.60 4.13 31.65
CA ARG A 19 2.40 3.70 32.41
C ARG A 19 2.23 2.19 32.48
N GLY A 20 3.18 1.44 31.94
CA GLY A 20 3.09 -0.03 31.89
C GLY A 20 1.91 -0.54 31.05
N LEU A 21 1.44 0.26 30.07
CA LEU A 21 0.32 -0.11 29.23
C LEU A 21 0.77 -0.88 27.99
N ASP A 22 0.17 -2.02 27.78
CA ASP A 22 0.36 -2.82 26.57
C ASP A 22 -0.18 -2.11 25.32
N PHE A 23 0.49 -2.32 24.19
CA PHE A 23 0.02 -1.83 22.91
C PHE A 23 0.37 -2.80 21.77
N THR A 24 -0.33 -2.66 20.68
CA THR A 24 -0.02 -3.30 19.41
C THR A 24 0.49 -2.27 18.42
N SER A 25 1.27 -2.71 17.45
CA SER A 25 1.72 -1.86 16.34
C SER A 25 1.56 -2.55 15.00
N ALA A 26 1.69 -1.83 13.91
CA ALA A 26 1.59 -2.41 12.57
C ALA A 26 2.69 -1.87 11.65
N ILE A 27 3.17 -2.73 10.76
CA ILE A 27 4.11 -2.38 9.71
C ILE A 27 3.34 -2.36 8.38
N HIS A 28 3.19 -1.18 7.81
CA HIS A 28 2.43 -0.97 6.57
C HIS A 28 3.32 -0.73 5.36
N THR A 29 4.57 -0.34 5.57
CA THR A 29 5.48 0.10 4.52
C THR A 29 6.88 -0.44 4.78
N ARG A 30 7.59 -0.78 3.73
CA ARG A 30 9.02 -1.10 3.75
C ARG A 30 9.84 0.19 3.84
N PHE A 31 9.69 0.88 4.96
CA PHE A 31 10.33 2.17 5.16
C PHE A 31 11.86 2.15 4.98
N PRO A 32 12.61 1.10 5.43
CA PRO A 32 14.04 1.04 5.23
C PRO A 32 14.46 1.01 3.75
N GLU A 33 13.75 0.24 2.90
CA GLU A 33 14.00 0.17 1.46
C GLU A 33 13.70 1.51 0.79
N TYR A 34 12.57 2.10 1.12
CA TYR A 34 12.18 3.42 0.62
C TYR A 34 13.18 4.52 0.98
N LEU A 35 13.73 4.44 2.20
CA LEU A 35 14.78 5.37 2.65
C LEU A 35 16.09 5.14 1.89
N ARG A 36 16.49 3.89 1.67
CA ARG A 36 17.69 3.53 0.91
C ARG A 36 17.61 3.98 -0.55
N ASP A 37 16.44 3.88 -1.18
CA ASP A 37 16.26 4.33 -2.57
C ASP A 37 16.50 5.85 -2.71
N ARG A 38 16.23 6.62 -1.66
CA ARG A 38 16.51 8.07 -1.60
C ARG A 38 17.89 8.42 -1.08
N CYS A 39 18.44 7.60 -0.22
CA CYS A 39 19.73 7.77 0.44
C CYS A 39 20.53 6.48 0.33
N PRO A 40 21.15 6.17 -0.84
CA PRO A 40 21.84 4.89 -1.10
C PRO A 40 23.01 4.60 -0.16
N TRP A 41 23.58 5.63 0.44
CA TRP A 41 24.67 5.52 1.41
C TRP A 41 24.22 5.04 2.80
N LEU A 42 22.91 5.03 3.09
CA LEU A 42 22.39 4.59 4.38
C LEU A 42 22.27 3.06 4.42
N PRO A 43 22.96 2.39 5.36
CA PRO A 43 22.84 0.95 5.48
C PRO A 43 21.41 0.50 5.80
N LEU A 44 20.89 -0.46 5.04
CA LEU A 44 19.54 -1.00 5.24
C LEU A 44 19.33 -1.53 6.67
N SER A 45 20.39 -2.09 7.25
CA SER A 45 20.39 -2.60 8.63
C SER A 45 20.05 -1.55 9.68
N TRP A 46 20.41 -0.28 9.45
CA TRP A 46 20.07 0.83 10.36
C TRP A 46 18.58 1.13 10.35
N GLY A 47 17.98 1.15 9.17
CA GLY A 47 16.53 1.32 9.03
C GLY A 47 15.76 0.22 9.75
N TYR A 48 16.18 -1.03 9.56
CA TYR A 48 15.57 -2.16 10.28
C TYR A 48 15.85 -2.15 11.79
N ALA A 49 17.01 -1.72 12.23
CA ALA A 49 17.32 -1.56 13.64
C ALA A 49 16.42 -0.49 14.30
N PHE A 50 16.20 0.63 13.61
CA PHE A 50 15.27 1.68 14.05
C PHE A 50 13.84 1.16 14.17
N LEU A 51 13.31 0.49 13.14
CA LEU A 51 11.97 -0.10 13.18
C LEU A 51 11.86 -1.14 14.29
N ARG A 52 12.84 -2.04 14.41
CA ARG A 52 12.85 -3.07 15.45
C ARG A 52 12.84 -2.44 16.85
N THR A 53 13.59 -1.36 17.07
CA THR A 53 13.59 -0.64 18.35
C THR A 53 12.21 -0.08 18.68
N PHE A 54 11.49 0.45 17.66
CA PHE A 54 10.13 0.95 17.82
C PHE A 54 9.15 -0.17 18.18
N HIS A 55 9.17 -1.27 17.45
CA HIS A 55 8.19 -2.36 17.55
C HIS A 55 8.46 -3.34 18.70
N ARG A 56 9.71 -3.43 19.20
CA ARG A 56 10.13 -4.40 20.20
C ARG A 56 9.21 -4.50 21.44
N PRO A 57 8.72 -3.41 22.04
CA PRO A 57 7.85 -3.49 23.22
C PRO A 57 6.38 -3.75 22.87
N SER A 58 6.04 -3.91 21.60
CA SER A 58 4.66 -4.21 21.19
C SER A 58 4.28 -5.63 21.55
N ARG A 59 3.11 -5.83 22.13
CA ARG A 59 2.54 -7.16 22.41
C ARG A 59 2.28 -7.96 21.14
N ALA A 60 1.95 -7.26 20.05
CA ALA A 60 1.84 -7.81 18.70
C ALA A 60 2.24 -6.77 17.67
N VAL A 61 2.98 -7.21 16.65
CA VAL A 61 3.36 -6.43 15.47
C VAL A 61 2.60 -6.99 14.28
N LEU A 62 1.66 -6.21 13.75
CA LEU A 62 0.76 -6.63 12.69
C LEU A 62 1.43 -6.45 11.32
N VAL A 63 1.38 -7.50 10.49
CA VAL A 63 1.89 -7.51 9.12
C VAL A 63 0.84 -8.08 8.17
N SER A 64 0.80 -7.60 6.94
CA SER A 64 -0.32 -7.88 6.03
C SER A 64 -0.19 -9.21 5.28
N THR A 65 1.00 -9.75 5.07
CA THR A 65 1.22 -10.96 4.26
C THR A 65 2.18 -11.93 4.92
N PRO A 66 2.07 -13.25 4.63
CA PRO A 66 3.04 -14.25 5.10
C PRO A 66 4.48 -13.91 4.66
N ARG A 67 4.66 -13.53 3.40
CA ARG A 67 5.98 -13.13 2.87
C ARG A 67 6.60 -11.99 3.68
N LEU A 68 5.82 -10.96 3.99
CA LEU A 68 6.29 -9.83 4.78
C LEU A 68 6.65 -10.27 6.21
N ARG A 69 5.84 -11.16 6.82
CA ARG A 69 6.16 -11.74 8.12
C ARG A 69 7.52 -12.46 8.10
N ASP A 70 7.74 -13.31 7.10
CA ASP A 70 8.96 -14.11 7.00
C ASP A 70 10.20 -13.22 6.77
N GLU A 71 10.05 -12.16 5.98
CA GLU A 71 11.09 -11.14 5.79
C GLU A 71 11.43 -10.41 7.10
N PHE A 72 10.42 -9.95 7.86
CA PHE A 72 10.67 -9.31 9.15
C PHE A 72 11.18 -10.28 10.21
N CYS A 73 10.82 -11.57 10.16
CA CYS A 73 11.45 -12.61 10.97
C CYS A 73 12.95 -12.70 10.69
N ALA A 74 13.38 -12.69 9.42
CA ALA A 74 14.79 -12.68 9.05
C ALA A 74 15.54 -11.46 9.62
N TRP A 75 14.86 -10.31 9.72
CA TRP A 75 15.36 -9.11 10.38
C TRP A 75 15.19 -9.13 11.91
N ARG A 76 14.90 -10.31 12.52
CA ARG A 76 14.80 -10.53 13.98
C ARG A 76 13.70 -9.72 14.67
N PHE A 77 12.58 -9.45 13.96
CA PHE A 77 11.39 -8.92 14.62
C PHE A 77 10.68 -10.02 15.41
N GLN A 78 10.10 -9.64 16.54
CA GLN A 78 9.36 -10.53 17.43
C GLN A 78 7.88 -10.19 17.43
N HIS A 79 7.05 -11.09 17.96
CA HIS A 79 5.59 -10.90 18.13
C HIS A 79 4.83 -10.59 16.84
N LEU A 80 5.34 -11.00 15.66
CA LEU A 80 4.70 -10.81 14.38
C LEU A 80 3.39 -11.59 14.29
N ARG A 81 2.30 -10.91 13.86
CA ARG A 81 0.98 -11.47 13.64
C ARG A 81 0.46 -11.07 12.29
N LEU A 82 -0.14 -12.02 11.58
CA LEU A 82 -0.82 -11.72 10.32
C LEU A 82 -2.11 -10.97 10.60
N TRP A 83 -2.27 -9.85 9.92
CA TRP A 83 -3.50 -9.07 9.92
C TRP A 83 -3.90 -8.75 8.48
N ARG A 84 -4.83 -9.52 7.97
CA ARG A 84 -5.39 -9.31 6.63
C ARG A 84 -6.37 -8.13 6.69
N LYS A 85 -6.24 -7.22 5.73
CA LYS A 85 -7.23 -6.15 5.56
C LYS A 85 -8.52 -6.79 5.04
N GLY A 86 -9.65 -6.41 5.63
CA GLY A 86 -10.96 -6.77 5.13
C GLY A 86 -11.35 -5.94 3.92
N VAL A 87 -12.29 -6.44 3.15
CA VAL A 87 -12.99 -5.73 2.08
C VAL A 87 -14.49 -5.89 2.31
N ASP A 88 -15.25 -4.86 1.98
CA ASP A 88 -16.71 -4.92 1.99
C ASP A 88 -17.19 -5.77 0.81
N THR A 89 -17.54 -7.02 1.07
CA THR A 89 -17.95 -7.98 0.05
C THR A 89 -19.39 -7.78 -0.43
N GLU A 90 -20.19 -7.00 0.28
CA GLU A 90 -21.52 -6.59 -0.18
C GLU A 90 -21.41 -5.49 -1.25
N LEU A 91 -20.41 -4.62 -1.10
CA LEU A 91 -20.13 -3.57 -2.06
C LEU A 91 -19.27 -4.07 -3.24
N PHE A 92 -18.20 -4.82 -2.95
CA PHE A 92 -17.26 -5.34 -3.92
C PHE A 92 -17.51 -6.83 -4.18
N HIS A 93 -18.48 -7.12 -5.04
CA HIS A 93 -18.80 -8.46 -5.49
C HIS A 93 -18.75 -8.53 -7.03
N PRO A 94 -18.54 -9.71 -7.62
CA PRO A 94 -18.59 -9.89 -9.07
C PRO A 94 -19.92 -9.40 -9.64
N ALA A 95 -19.89 -8.94 -10.89
CA ALA A 95 -21.11 -8.63 -11.61
C ALA A 95 -21.97 -9.89 -11.76
N GLU A 96 -23.28 -9.77 -11.58
CA GLU A 96 -24.23 -10.89 -11.77
C GLU A 96 -24.23 -11.38 -13.22
N THR A 97 -24.06 -10.45 -14.17
CA THR A 97 -23.94 -10.77 -15.58
C THR A 97 -22.51 -10.51 -16.02
N PRO A 98 -21.80 -11.50 -16.56
CA PRO A 98 -20.45 -11.29 -17.09
C PRO A 98 -20.50 -10.27 -18.24
N PRO A 99 -19.45 -9.47 -18.41
CA PRO A 99 -19.37 -8.51 -19.50
C PRO A 99 -19.48 -9.23 -20.85
N ALA A 100 -20.09 -8.59 -21.82
CA ALA A 100 -20.22 -9.13 -23.18
C ALA A 100 -18.83 -9.49 -23.73
N LYS A 101 -18.67 -10.70 -24.26
CA LYS A 101 -17.41 -11.23 -24.82
C LYS A 101 -16.81 -10.38 -25.95
N GLU A 102 -17.64 -9.52 -26.54
CA GLU A 102 -17.26 -8.66 -27.69
C GLU A 102 -16.59 -7.35 -27.28
N ARG A 103 -16.54 -7.02 -25.97
CA ARG A 103 -15.86 -5.81 -25.50
C ARG A 103 -14.36 -6.07 -25.32
N PRO A 104 -13.50 -5.15 -25.78
CA PRO A 104 -12.08 -5.25 -25.46
C PRO A 104 -11.87 -5.25 -23.95
N PRO A 105 -10.87 -6.01 -23.45
CA PRO A 105 -10.61 -6.08 -22.02
C PRO A 105 -10.18 -4.71 -21.48
N VAL A 106 -10.55 -4.42 -20.22
CA VAL A 106 -10.12 -3.23 -19.52
C VAL A 106 -9.02 -3.61 -18.53
N PHE A 107 -7.86 -2.96 -18.68
CA PHE A 107 -6.75 -3.06 -17.75
C PHE A 107 -6.86 -1.92 -16.75
N LEU A 108 -7.32 -2.24 -15.53
CA LEU A 108 -7.65 -1.27 -14.50
C LEU A 108 -6.50 -1.08 -13.52
N TYR A 109 -6.09 0.16 -13.30
CA TYR A 109 -5.30 0.58 -12.16
C TYR A 109 -6.17 1.38 -11.18
N VAL A 110 -6.06 1.07 -9.89
CA VAL A 110 -6.71 1.83 -8.82
C VAL A 110 -5.67 2.22 -7.78
N GLY A 111 -5.48 3.52 -7.59
CA GLY A 111 -4.54 4.02 -6.60
C GLY A 111 -4.09 5.45 -6.83
N ARG A 112 -3.16 5.91 -5.96
CA ARG A 112 -2.56 7.23 -6.09
C ARG A 112 -1.69 7.32 -7.34
N LEU A 113 -1.85 8.39 -8.12
CA LEU A 113 -1.04 8.66 -9.30
C LEU A 113 0.25 9.39 -8.90
N ALA A 114 1.26 8.61 -8.51
CA ALA A 114 2.52 9.13 -7.95
C ALA A 114 3.72 8.28 -8.39
N THR A 115 4.91 8.89 -8.36
CA THR A 115 6.15 8.33 -8.89
C THR A 115 6.49 6.93 -8.34
N GLU A 116 6.23 6.71 -7.05
CA GLU A 116 6.47 5.42 -6.41
C GLU A 116 5.59 4.28 -6.92
N LYS A 117 4.58 4.57 -7.75
CA LYS A 117 3.68 3.57 -8.37
C LYS A 117 4.15 3.12 -9.74
N ASN A 118 5.15 3.79 -10.31
CA ASN A 118 5.74 3.45 -11.60
C ASN A 118 4.68 3.21 -12.70
N LEU A 119 3.73 4.15 -12.83
CA LEU A 119 2.59 3.99 -13.73
C LEU A 119 2.98 4.00 -15.21
N GLU A 120 4.10 4.61 -15.53
CA GLU A 120 4.63 4.61 -16.90
C GLU A 120 4.89 3.18 -17.38
N ALA A 121 5.47 2.32 -16.53
CA ALA A 121 5.69 0.92 -16.87
C ALA A 121 4.39 0.16 -17.20
N PHE A 122 3.26 0.51 -16.56
CA PHE A 122 1.94 -0.03 -16.90
C PHE A 122 1.39 0.58 -18.19
N LEU A 123 1.56 1.89 -18.38
CA LEU A 123 1.02 2.63 -19.52
C LEU A 123 1.78 2.35 -20.83
N ASP A 124 3.07 2.03 -20.74
CA ASP A 124 3.91 1.66 -21.89
C ASP A 124 3.64 0.23 -22.42
N LEU A 125 2.96 -0.63 -21.64
CA LEU A 125 2.64 -1.99 -22.12
C LEU A 125 1.70 -1.94 -23.35
N GLU A 126 2.03 -2.69 -24.36
CA GLU A 126 1.11 -2.94 -25.51
C GLU A 126 0.12 -4.04 -25.11
N LEU A 127 -1.09 -3.65 -24.74
CA LEU A 127 -2.14 -4.56 -24.26
C LEU A 127 -3.35 -4.49 -25.20
N PRO A 128 -4.01 -5.63 -25.48
CA PRO A 128 -5.15 -5.69 -26.38
C PRO A 128 -6.43 -5.21 -25.70
N GLY A 129 -6.51 -3.91 -25.35
CA GLY A 129 -7.66 -3.36 -24.66
C GLY A 129 -7.47 -1.94 -24.15
N GLU A 130 -8.40 -1.48 -23.33
CA GLU A 130 -8.36 -0.13 -22.76
C GLU A 130 -7.60 -0.11 -21.42
N LYS A 131 -6.86 0.96 -21.18
CA LYS A 131 -6.21 1.21 -19.87
C LYS A 131 -6.99 2.26 -19.12
N TRP A 132 -7.48 1.89 -17.94
CA TRP A 132 -8.22 2.79 -17.07
C TRP A 132 -7.47 3.04 -15.77
N LEU A 133 -7.41 4.31 -15.35
CA LEU A 133 -6.78 4.73 -14.11
C LEU A 133 -7.81 5.41 -13.21
N VAL A 134 -8.06 4.81 -12.06
CA VAL A 134 -8.91 5.36 -11.00
C VAL A 134 -8.03 5.87 -9.87
N GLY A 135 -8.14 7.13 -9.56
CA GLY A 135 -7.38 7.79 -8.52
C GLY A 135 -6.95 9.19 -8.91
N ASP A 136 -6.16 9.79 -8.04
CA ASP A 136 -5.59 11.12 -8.25
C ASP A 136 -4.18 11.19 -7.67
N GLY A 137 -3.44 12.24 -8.01
CA GLY A 137 -2.09 12.43 -7.49
C GLY A 137 -1.24 13.40 -8.32
N PRO A 138 -0.02 13.69 -7.84
CA PRO A 138 0.83 14.72 -8.43
C PRO A 138 1.26 14.44 -9.89
N GLN A 139 1.22 13.17 -10.33
CA GLN A 139 1.58 12.82 -11.70
C GLN A 139 0.41 12.87 -12.69
N ARG A 140 -0.83 13.10 -12.24
CA ARG A 140 -2.02 13.00 -13.09
C ARG A 140 -1.89 13.80 -14.38
N ALA A 141 -1.65 15.10 -14.29
CA ALA A 141 -1.59 15.97 -15.46
C ALA A 141 -0.50 15.57 -16.46
N ALA A 142 0.67 15.18 -15.98
CA ALA A 142 1.77 14.72 -16.84
C ALA A 142 1.44 13.40 -17.52
N LEU A 143 0.78 12.47 -16.81
CA LEU A 143 0.39 11.18 -17.38
C LEU A 143 -0.76 11.35 -18.38
N GLU A 144 -1.76 12.20 -18.12
CA GLU A 144 -2.83 12.50 -19.08
C GLU A 144 -2.28 13.09 -20.40
N GLN A 145 -1.30 13.98 -20.30
CA GLN A 145 -0.66 14.58 -21.47
C GLN A 145 0.17 13.55 -22.27
N ARG A 146 0.90 12.69 -21.57
CA ARG A 146 1.79 11.70 -22.21
C ARG A 146 1.04 10.48 -22.78
N TYR A 147 -0.07 10.10 -22.16
CA TYR A 147 -0.86 8.90 -22.52
C TYR A 147 -2.32 9.24 -22.78
N PRO A 148 -2.63 10.05 -23.82
CA PRO A 148 -3.99 10.49 -24.12
C PRO A 148 -4.94 9.34 -24.50
N GLN A 149 -4.40 8.16 -24.85
CA GLN A 149 -5.17 6.95 -25.14
C GLN A 149 -5.67 6.23 -23.86
N ALA A 150 -5.12 6.53 -22.68
CA ALA A 150 -5.58 5.96 -21.42
C ALA A 150 -6.72 6.79 -20.82
N ARG A 151 -7.64 6.13 -20.12
CA ARG A 151 -8.79 6.80 -19.50
C ARG A 151 -8.51 7.10 -18.03
N PHE A 152 -8.45 8.37 -17.68
CA PHE A 152 -8.26 8.83 -16.31
C PHE A 152 -9.62 9.18 -15.70
N LEU A 153 -10.12 8.32 -14.82
CA LEU A 153 -11.47 8.41 -14.25
C LEU A 153 -11.54 9.27 -12.98
N GLY A 154 -10.40 9.78 -12.51
CA GLY A 154 -10.29 10.54 -11.29
C GLY A 154 -10.53 9.70 -10.04
N TYR A 155 -10.61 10.37 -8.89
CA TYR A 155 -10.85 9.69 -7.61
C TYR A 155 -12.27 9.13 -7.55
N ARG A 156 -12.40 7.86 -7.16
CA ARG A 156 -13.69 7.16 -6.98
C ARG A 156 -13.71 6.49 -5.60
N HIS A 157 -14.90 6.37 -5.02
CA HIS A 157 -15.13 5.67 -3.75
C HIS A 157 -16.51 5.03 -3.74
N GLY A 158 -16.76 4.17 -2.75
CA GLY A 158 -18.04 3.49 -2.60
C GLY A 158 -18.47 2.76 -3.88
N ARG A 159 -19.73 2.91 -4.25
CA ARG A 159 -20.32 2.23 -5.41
C ARG A 159 -19.63 2.59 -6.73
N ALA A 160 -19.26 3.86 -6.94
CA ALA A 160 -18.57 4.28 -8.15
C ALA A 160 -17.18 3.61 -8.32
N LEU A 161 -16.53 3.26 -7.22
CA LEU A 161 -15.30 2.47 -7.26
C LEU A 161 -15.59 0.99 -7.54
N ALA A 162 -16.60 0.42 -6.89
CA ALA A 162 -17.01 -0.97 -7.12
C ALA A 162 -17.42 -1.20 -8.59
N ASP A 163 -18.14 -0.25 -9.18
CA ASP A 163 -18.55 -0.32 -10.59
C ASP A 163 -17.37 -0.23 -11.57
N ALA A 164 -16.27 0.46 -11.19
CA ALA A 164 -15.05 0.50 -12.00
C ALA A 164 -14.29 -0.85 -12.01
N TYR A 165 -14.55 -1.74 -11.03
CA TYR A 165 -13.98 -3.10 -10.96
C TYR A 165 -14.79 -4.13 -11.73
N ARG A 166 -16.03 -3.82 -12.13
CA ARG A 166 -16.95 -4.70 -12.85
C ARG A 166 -16.90 -4.50 -14.36
#